data_87716bcb1947943c9009ec32faeb9001
#
_entry.id   87716bcb1947943c9009ec32faeb9001
#
_cell.length_a   1.000
_cell.length_b   1.000
_cell.length_c   1.000
_cell.angle_alpha   90.00
_cell.angle_beta   90.00
_cell.angle_gamma   90.00
#
_symmetry.space_group_name_H-M   'P 1'
#
loop_
_entity.id
_entity.type
_entity.pdbx_description
1 polymer ?
#
loop_
_entity_poly.entity_id
_entity_poly.type
_entity_poly.pdbx_seq_one_letter_code
_entity_poly.pdbx_strand_id
1 'polypeptide(L)'
;VTDTTGQDIAEALGLLLRRSTRTNLHARLTEGLGEGVDDLTYPLLSGLARTGPLSAADLGREIGLDRTTVTRRADRLERTGLLERHPDPADGRATLLALTDDGHDIVAVTRRRLAADIETSLAGWPPADARTFARLLRRFLDEGPFAPDRD
;
A
#
# COMPACT_ATOMS: atom_id res chain seq x y z
N VAL A 1 27.93 -4.73 -26.88
CA VAL A 1 26.65 -4.09 -26.56
C VAL A 1 26.47 -4.22 -25.06
N THR A 2 26.59 -3.10 -24.34
CA THR A 2 26.34 -3.09 -22.89
C THR A 2 24.83 -3.27 -22.72
N ASP A 3 24.43 -4.34 -22.05
CA ASP A 3 23.02 -4.56 -21.73
C ASP A 3 22.61 -3.50 -20.67
N THR A 4 21.83 -2.51 -21.08
CA THR A 4 21.34 -1.42 -20.23
C THR A 4 20.05 -1.76 -19.53
N THR A 5 19.47 -2.95 -19.77
CA THR A 5 18.16 -3.36 -19.25
C THR A 5 18.04 -3.16 -17.73
N GLY A 6 19.07 -3.55 -16.98
CA GLY A 6 19.09 -3.36 -15.53
C GLY A 6 19.09 -1.88 -15.13
N GLN A 7 19.80 -1.04 -15.86
CA GLN A 7 19.83 0.42 -15.63
C GLN A 7 18.49 1.06 -15.95
N ASP A 8 17.88 0.71 -17.07
CA ASP A 8 16.57 1.23 -17.49
C ASP A 8 15.47 0.88 -16.47
N ILE A 9 15.50 -0.36 -15.97
CA ILE A 9 14.58 -0.79 -14.90
C ILE A 9 14.85 -0.04 -13.60
N ALA A 10 16.12 0.12 -13.20
CA ALA A 10 16.47 0.83 -11.97
C ALA A 10 16.03 2.30 -12.01
N GLU A 11 16.17 2.97 -13.16
CA GLU A 11 15.72 4.34 -13.36
C GLU A 11 14.18 4.43 -13.26
N ALA A 12 13.46 3.55 -13.93
CA ALA A 12 11.99 3.48 -13.85
C ALA A 12 11.49 3.22 -12.42
N LEU A 13 12.14 2.30 -11.69
CA LEU A 13 11.85 2.06 -10.27
C LEU A 13 12.14 3.28 -9.41
N GLY A 14 13.23 4.01 -9.67
CA GLY A 14 13.56 5.25 -8.99
C GLY A 14 12.44 6.29 -9.09
N LEU A 15 11.75 6.38 -10.22
CA LEU A 15 10.59 7.23 -10.41
C LEU A 15 9.39 6.77 -9.58
N LEU A 16 9.10 5.47 -9.57
CA LEU A 16 7.99 4.90 -8.79
C LEU A 16 8.19 5.04 -7.28
N LEU A 17 9.42 4.86 -6.81
CA LEU A 17 9.75 4.87 -5.39
C LEU A 17 9.89 6.28 -4.81
N ARG A 18 9.88 7.33 -5.61
CA ARG A 18 9.91 8.71 -5.11
C ARG A 18 8.75 8.96 -4.15
N ARG A 19 9.06 9.62 -3.03
CA ARG A 19 8.04 10.00 -2.05
C ARG A 19 6.92 10.82 -2.68
N SER A 20 7.25 11.79 -3.53
CA SER A 20 6.26 12.63 -4.22
C SER A 20 5.33 11.81 -5.12
N THR A 21 5.84 10.83 -5.85
CA THR A 21 5.03 9.95 -6.71
C THR A 21 4.01 9.18 -5.88
N ARG A 22 4.44 8.57 -4.77
CA ARG A 22 3.55 7.84 -3.86
C ARG A 22 2.53 8.74 -3.19
N THR A 23 2.94 9.91 -2.69
CA THR A 23 2.05 10.87 -2.05
C THR A 23 0.96 11.35 -3.01
N ASN A 24 1.33 11.70 -4.26
CA ASN A 24 0.38 12.13 -5.27
C ASN A 24 -0.60 11.01 -5.66
N LEU A 25 -0.10 9.78 -5.78
CA LEU A 25 -0.95 8.62 -6.04
C LEU A 25 -1.96 8.41 -4.90
N HIS A 26 -1.48 8.40 -3.64
CA HIS A 26 -2.35 8.23 -2.48
C HIS A 26 -3.41 9.33 -2.38
N ALA A 27 -3.04 10.60 -2.61
CA ALA A 27 -3.98 11.72 -2.61
C ALA A 27 -5.11 11.51 -3.63
N ARG A 28 -4.77 11.11 -4.87
CA ARG A 28 -5.79 10.83 -5.91
C ARG A 28 -6.69 9.65 -5.55
N LEU A 29 -6.09 8.56 -5.04
CA LEU A 29 -6.86 7.37 -4.68
C LEU A 29 -7.85 7.61 -3.53
N THR A 30 -7.52 8.53 -2.63
CA THR A 30 -8.32 8.85 -1.43
C THR A 30 -9.25 10.03 -1.59
N GLU A 31 -9.18 10.76 -2.70
CA GLU A 31 -9.99 11.95 -2.93
C GLU A 31 -11.49 11.67 -2.76
N GLY A 32 -12.14 12.46 -1.91
CA GLY A 32 -13.60 12.38 -1.69
C GLY A 32 -14.09 11.13 -0.94
N LEU A 33 -13.20 10.35 -0.29
CA LEU A 33 -13.59 9.13 0.43
C LEU A 33 -14.01 9.37 1.89
N GLY A 34 -14.10 10.62 2.32
CA GLY A 34 -14.58 10.98 3.64
C GLY A 34 -13.51 11.48 4.59
N GLU A 35 -13.99 11.86 5.78
CA GLU A 35 -13.11 12.40 6.81
C GLU A 35 -12.09 11.34 7.28
N GLY A 36 -10.86 11.77 7.49
CA GLY A 36 -9.80 10.90 7.97
C GLY A 36 -9.09 10.09 6.88
N VAL A 37 -9.61 10.06 5.65
CA VAL A 37 -9.04 9.32 4.52
C VAL A 37 -8.26 10.27 3.61
N ASP A 38 -6.93 10.17 3.64
CA ASP A 38 -6.03 10.98 2.82
C ASP A 38 -4.70 10.24 2.55
N ASP A 39 -3.76 10.93 1.92
CA ASP A 39 -2.43 10.40 1.60
C ASP A 39 -1.61 10.01 2.83
N LEU A 40 -1.90 10.61 3.99
CA LEU A 40 -1.19 10.31 5.24
C LEU A 40 -1.73 9.05 5.95
N THR A 41 -3.03 8.81 5.87
CA THR A 41 -3.68 7.67 6.54
C THR A 41 -3.80 6.44 5.65
N TYR A 42 -3.81 6.62 4.33
CA TYR A 42 -3.91 5.52 3.37
C TYR A 42 -2.84 4.41 3.54
N PRO A 43 -1.55 4.71 3.84
CA PRO A 43 -0.57 3.66 4.10
C PRO A 43 -0.96 2.71 5.24
N LEU A 44 -1.61 3.20 6.30
CA LEU A 44 -2.10 2.38 7.40
C LEU A 44 -3.24 1.47 6.94
N LEU A 45 -4.23 2.04 6.25
CA LEU A 45 -5.37 1.30 5.71
C LEU A 45 -4.90 0.19 4.76
N SER A 46 -4.05 0.54 3.80
CA SER A 46 -3.50 -0.40 2.82
C SER A 46 -2.60 -1.46 3.46
N GLY A 47 -1.79 -1.08 4.45
CA GLY A 47 -0.93 -2.00 5.21
C GLY A 47 -1.76 -3.03 5.96
N LEU A 48 -2.71 -2.60 6.79
CA LEU A 48 -3.59 -3.51 7.56
C LEU A 48 -4.45 -4.41 6.67
N ALA A 49 -4.90 -3.91 5.51
CA ALA A 49 -5.64 -4.75 4.56
C ALA A 49 -4.81 -5.86 3.94
N ARG A 50 -3.48 -5.69 3.88
CA ARG A 50 -2.55 -6.69 3.35
C ARG A 50 -2.10 -7.70 4.39
N THR A 51 -1.83 -7.24 5.61
CA THR A 51 -1.22 -8.05 6.67
C THR A 51 -2.23 -8.63 7.66
N GLY A 52 -3.42 -8.04 7.77
CA GLY A 52 -4.32 -8.24 8.90
C GLY A 52 -3.92 -7.38 10.12
N PRO A 53 -4.49 -7.65 11.30
CA PRO A 53 -4.22 -6.88 12.51
C PRO A 53 -2.74 -6.91 12.92
N LEU A 54 -2.18 -5.75 13.26
CA LEU A 54 -0.79 -5.59 13.71
C LEU A 54 -0.70 -4.60 14.86
N SER A 55 0.36 -4.73 15.69
CA SER A 55 0.74 -3.67 16.61
C SER A 55 1.17 -2.40 15.85
N ALA A 56 1.11 -1.23 16.50
CA ALA A 56 1.56 0.02 15.89
C ALA A 56 3.07 -0.03 15.51
N ALA A 57 3.88 -0.77 16.27
CA ALA A 57 5.30 -0.93 15.98
C ALA A 57 5.53 -1.82 14.74
N ASP A 58 4.80 -2.94 14.64
CA ASP A 58 4.92 -3.87 13.50
C ASP A 58 4.38 -3.24 12.23
N LEU A 59 3.23 -2.57 12.30
CA LEU A 59 2.70 -1.82 11.18
C LEU A 59 3.67 -0.73 10.72
N GLY A 60 4.32 -0.03 11.67
CA GLY A 60 5.33 0.98 11.35
C GLY A 60 6.49 0.39 10.55
N ARG A 61 7.01 -0.78 10.95
CA ARG A 61 8.05 -1.49 10.18
C ARG A 61 7.58 -1.88 8.79
N GLU A 62 6.34 -2.38 8.67
CA GLU A 62 5.75 -2.80 7.40
C GLU A 62 5.61 -1.65 6.39
N ILE A 63 5.21 -0.45 6.86
CA ILE A 63 4.93 0.69 5.97
C ILE A 63 6.02 1.79 5.99
N GLY A 64 7.12 1.57 6.71
CA GLY A 64 8.23 2.51 6.78
C GLY A 64 7.93 3.78 7.56
N LEU A 65 7.19 3.68 8.67
CA LEU A 65 6.85 4.78 9.58
C LEU A 65 7.26 4.44 11.02
N ASP A 66 7.58 5.46 11.81
CA ASP A 66 7.81 5.29 13.24
C ASP A 66 6.48 5.02 13.99
N ARG A 67 6.61 4.35 15.16
CA ARG A 67 5.45 3.98 15.99
C ARG A 67 4.59 5.17 16.38
N THR A 68 5.19 6.31 16.72
CA THR A 68 4.47 7.51 17.15
C THR A 68 3.62 8.07 16.02
N THR A 69 4.15 8.12 14.82
CA THR A 69 3.42 8.54 13.62
C THR A 69 2.26 7.59 13.33
N VAL A 70 2.50 6.27 13.40
CA VAL A 70 1.44 5.27 13.24
C VAL A 70 0.34 5.47 14.28
N THR A 71 0.67 5.59 15.55
CA THR A 71 -0.30 5.79 16.64
C THR A 71 -1.18 7.00 16.38
N ARG A 72 -0.57 8.16 16.06
CA ARG A 72 -1.32 9.40 15.79
C ARG A 72 -2.27 9.29 14.59
N ARG A 73 -1.83 8.63 13.53
CA ARG A 73 -2.66 8.41 12.33
C ARG A 73 -3.77 7.39 12.61
N ALA A 74 -3.47 6.34 13.37
CA ALA A 74 -4.44 5.37 13.84
C ALA A 74 -5.54 6.00 14.69
N ASP A 75 -5.19 6.92 15.62
CA ASP A 75 -6.18 7.67 16.42
C ASP A 75 -7.17 8.44 15.54
N ARG A 76 -6.70 8.98 14.42
CA ARG A 76 -7.55 9.68 13.46
C ARG A 76 -8.50 8.72 12.75
N LEU A 77 -8.02 7.57 12.28
CA LEU A 77 -8.83 6.54 11.64
C LEU A 77 -9.84 5.91 12.59
N GLU A 78 -9.46 5.71 13.86
CA GLU A 78 -10.36 5.18 14.88
C GLU A 78 -11.52 6.13 15.16
N ARG A 79 -11.25 7.44 15.27
CA ARG A 79 -12.29 8.46 15.47
C ARG A 79 -13.30 8.52 14.32
N THR A 80 -12.89 8.16 13.11
CA THR A 80 -13.76 8.09 11.93
C THR A 80 -14.38 6.71 11.70
N GLY A 81 -14.14 5.75 12.61
CA GLY A 81 -14.73 4.42 12.53
C GLY A 81 -14.12 3.48 11.48
N LEU A 82 -12.94 3.81 10.95
CA LEU A 82 -12.27 3.01 9.90
C LEU A 82 -11.26 2.01 10.47
N LEU A 83 -10.88 2.19 11.73
CA LEU A 83 -9.93 1.37 12.46
C LEU A 83 -10.47 1.12 13.88
N GLU A 84 -10.16 -0.03 14.42
CA GLU A 84 -10.46 -0.39 15.80
C GLU A 84 -9.23 -1.00 16.48
N ARG A 85 -9.25 -1.05 17.81
CA ARG A 85 -8.17 -1.62 18.62
C ARG A 85 -8.67 -2.83 19.39
N HIS A 86 -7.87 -3.88 19.37
CA HIS A 86 -8.12 -5.11 20.13
C HIS A 86 -6.92 -5.48 21.00
N PRO A 87 -7.14 -6.11 22.16
CA PRO A 87 -6.06 -6.79 22.87
C PRO A 87 -5.43 -7.85 21.97
N ASP A 88 -4.10 -7.99 22.03
CA ASP A 88 -3.42 -9.07 21.34
C ASP A 88 -3.75 -10.41 22.04
N PRO A 89 -4.29 -11.40 21.32
CA PRO A 89 -4.59 -12.73 21.90
C PRO A 89 -3.33 -13.45 22.43
N ALA A 90 -2.16 -13.16 21.86
CA ALA A 90 -0.88 -13.75 22.27
C ALA A 90 -0.22 -13.01 23.42
N ASP A 91 -0.45 -11.71 23.56
CA ASP A 91 0.05 -10.86 24.64
C ASP A 91 -1.02 -9.81 25.03
N GLY A 92 -1.77 -10.09 26.08
CA GLY A 92 -2.83 -9.21 26.55
C GLY A 92 -2.39 -7.79 26.98
N ARG A 93 -1.09 -7.52 27.01
CA ARG A 93 -0.53 -6.17 27.25
C ARG A 93 -0.33 -5.37 25.97
N ALA A 94 -0.31 -6.05 24.82
CA ALA A 94 -0.20 -5.44 23.52
C ALA A 94 -1.57 -5.12 22.92
N THR A 95 -1.61 -4.11 22.08
CA THR A 95 -2.81 -3.69 21.34
C THR A 95 -2.57 -3.84 19.85
N LEU A 96 -3.50 -4.51 19.18
CA LEU A 96 -3.52 -4.65 17.73
C LEU A 96 -4.44 -3.59 17.12
N LEU A 97 -3.99 -3.03 16.01
CA LEU A 97 -4.78 -2.19 15.11
C LEU A 97 -5.42 -3.09 14.06
N ALA A 98 -6.71 -2.94 13.83
CA ALA A 98 -7.45 -3.70 12.83
C ALA A 98 -8.38 -2.78 12.03
N LEU A 99 -8.65 -3.11 10.78
CA LEU A 99 -9.67 -2.42 10.00
C LEU A 99 -11.06 -2.85 10.44
N THR A 100 -11.97 -1.88 10.47
CA THR A 100 -13.41 -2.16 10.50
C THR A 100 -13.92 -2.58 9.11
N ASP A 101 -15.16 -3.00 9.00
CA ASP A 101 -15.79 -3.27 7.69
C ASP A 101 -15.75 -2.02 6.81
N ASP A 102 -16.03 -0.84 7.36
CA ASP A 102 -15.93 0.44 6.64
C ASP A 102 -14.48 0.72 6.19
N GLY A 103 -13.49 0.39 7.02
CA GLY A 103 -12.07 0.49 6.64
C GLY A 103 -11.72 -0.44 5.48
N HIS A 104 -12.23 -1.66 5.47
CA HIS A 104 -12.06 -2.59 4.36
C HIS A 104 -12.74 -2.09 3.08
N ASP A 105 -13.92 -1.49 3.18
CA ASP A 105 -14.63 -0.90 2.04
C ASP A 105 -13.85 0.27 1.41
N ILE A 106 -13.26 1.14 2.22
CA ILE A 106 -12.37 2.20 1.74
C ILE A 106 -11.21 1.62 0.93
N VAL A 107 -10.54 0.59 1.44
CA VAL A 107 -9.43 -0.06 0.72
C VAL A 107 -9.92 -0.70 -0.58
N ALA A 108 -11.09 -1.32 -0.58
CA ALA A 108 -11.66 -1.88 -1.80
C ALA A 108 -11.94 -0.82 -2.86
N VAL A 109 -12.44 0.37 -2.46
CA VAL A 109 -12.63 1.51 -3.37
C VAL A 109 -11.30 1.98 -3.95
N THR A 110 -10.30 2.20 -3.11
CA THR A 110 -8.97 2.68 -3.58
C THR A 110 -8.30 1.68 -4.52
N ARG A 111 -8.43 0.37 -4.26
CA ARG A 111 -7.92 -0.68 -5.17
C ARG A 111 -8.61 -0.66 -6.53
N ARG A 112 -9.94 -0.47 -6.57
CA ARG A 112 -10.68 -0.33 -7.83
C ARG A 112 -10.26 0.92 -8.61
N ARG A 113 -10.06 2.06 -7.93
CA ARG A 113 -9.55 3.30 -8.55
C ARG A 113 -8.18 3.09 -9.16
N LEU A 114 -7.26 2.46 -8.42
CA LEU A 114 -5.92 2.16 -8.94
C LEU A 114 -5.99 1.23 -10.16
N ALA A 115 -6.82 0.20 -10.12
CA ALA A 115 -6.99 -0.70 -11.26
C ALA A 115 -7.52 0.05 -12.50
N ALA A 116 -8.51 0.94 -12.34
CA ALA A 116 -9.04 1.76 -13.43
C ALA A 116 -7.99 2.73 -13.99
N ASP A 117 -7.18 3.36 -13.14
CA ASP A 117 -6.08 4.23 -13.58
C ASP A 117 -5.04 3.45 -14.40
N ILE A 118 -4.70 2.22 -13.96
CA ILE A 118 -3.79 1.33 -14.68
C ILE A 118 -4.41 0.91 -16.02
N GLU A 119 -5.67 0.50 -16.06
CA GLU A 119 -6.37 0.13 -17.29
C GLU A 119 -6.38 1.29 -18.29
N THR A 120 -6.65 2.50 -17.82
CA THR A 120 -6.59 3.71 -18.66
C THR A 120 -5.19 3.94 -19.22
N SER A 121 -4.16 3.74 -18.40
CA SER A 121 -2.76 3.90 -18.83
C SER A 121 -2.33 2.85 -19.86
N LEU A 122 -2.92 1.67 -19.81
CA LEU A 122 -2.63 0.56 -20.72
C LEU A 122 -3.54 0.54 -21.98
N ALA A 123 -4.54 1.42 -22.08
CA ALA A 123 -5.54 1.40 -23.15
C ALA A 123 -4.94 1.50 -24.57
N GLY A 124 -3.78 2.16 -24.71
CA GLY A 124 -3.06 2.27 -25.98
C GLY A 124 -2.07 1.12 -26.26
N TRP A 125 -1.92 0.17 -25.36
CA TRP A 125 -0.98 -0.93 -25.54
C TRP A 125 -1.64 -2.10 -26.29
N PRO A 126 -0.84 -2.85 -27.09
CA PRO A 126 -1.32 -4.13 -27.58
C PRO A 126 -1.73 -5.04 -26.39
N PRO A 127 -2.89 -5.71 -26.47
CA PRO A 127 -3.36 -6.52 -25.32
C PRO A 127 -2.39 -7.62 -24.90
N ALA A 128 -1.56 -8.14 -25.82
CA ALA A 128 -0.54 -9.12 -25.52
C ALA A 128 0.59 -8.53 -24.65
N ASP A 129 0.98 -7.27 -24.90
CA ASP A 129 2.04 -6.58 -24.17
C ASP A 129 1.58 -6.22 -22.75
N ALA A 130 0.33 -5.75 -22.61
CA ALA A 130 -0.26 -5.47 -21.29
C ALA A 130 -0.29 -6.73 -20.41
N ARG A 131 -0.71 -7.87 -20.96
CA ARG A 131 -0.69 -9.16 -20.24
C ARG A 131 0.73 -9.63 -19.92
N THR A 132 1.66 -9.46 -20.84
CA THR A 132 3.07 -9.80 -20.63
C THR A 132 3.68 -8.94 -19.55
N PHE A 133 3.44 -7.64 -19.57
CA PHE A 133 3.88 -6.71 -18.52
C PHE A 133 3.37 -7.13 -17.15
N ALA A 134 2.07 -7.40 -17.00
CA ALA A 134 1.48 -7.82 -15.73
C ALA A 134 2.14 -9.11 -15.20
N ARG A 135 2.37 -10.11 -16.07
CA ARG A 135 3.02 -11.37 -15.72
C ARG A 135 4.49 -11.16 -15.31
N LEU A 136 5.24 -10.38 -16.09
CA LEU A 136 6.65 -10.14 -15.82
C LEU A 136 6.85 -9.27 -14.59
N LEU A 137 6.00 -8.27 -14.35
CA LEU A 137 6.02 -7.46 -13.13
C LEU A 137 5.80 -8.33 -11.89
N ARG A 138 4.82 -9.25 -11.93
CA ARG A 138 4.59 -10.20 -10.84
C ARG A 138 5.83 -11.04 -10.57
N ARG A 139 6.39 -11.64 -11.61
CA ARG A 139 7.61 -12.44 -11.50
C ARG A 139 8.78 -11.64 -10.92
N PHE A 140 8.96 -10.40 -11.36
CA PHE A 140 10.01 -9.53 -10.86
C PHE A 140 9.86 -9.20 -9.37
N LEU A 141 8.62 -9.01 -8.89
CA LEU A 141 8.36 -8.78 -7.47
C LEU A 141 8.58 -10.05 -6.63
N ASP A 142 8.25 -11.21 -7.16
CA ASP A 142 8.36 -12.49 -6.45
C ASP A 142 9.80 -13.05 -6.43
N GLU A 143 10.61 -12.76 -7.44
CA GLU A 143 11.96 -13.33 -7.65
C GLU A 143 13.09 -12.27 -7.59
N GLY A 144 12.74 -10.97 -7.66
CA GLY A 144 13.68 -9.86 -7.74
C GLY A 144 14.12 -9.30 -6.38
N PRO A 145 14.75 -8.12 -6.37
CA PRO A 145 15.32 -7.51 -5.16
C PRO A 145 14.28 -7.06 -4.12
N PHE A 146 12.99 -7.15 -4.43
CA PHE A 146 11.87 -6.83 -3.55
C PHE A 146 11.14 -8.06 -3.02
N ALA A 147 11.63 -9.25 -3.37
CA ALA A 147 11.08 -10.49 -2.83
C ALA A 147 11.25 -10.50 -1.30
N PRO A 148 10.23 -10.97 -0.53
CA PRO A 148 10.40 -11.14 0.90
C PRO A 148 11.54 -12.12 1.16
N ASP A 149 12.32 -11.86 2.23
CA ASP A 149 13.38 -12.77 2.67
C ASP A 149 12.77 -14.16 2.83
N ARG A 150 13.35 -15.13 2.13
CA ARG A 150 13.00 -16.54 2.31
C ARG A 150 13.78 -17.05 3.50
N ASP A 151 13.11 -17.10 4.67
CA ASP A 151 13.61 -17.84 5.84
C ASP A 151 13.79 -19.34 5.53
#